data_916447a7d0755121e2213dbebfc26005
#
_entry.id   916447a7d0755121e2213dbebfc26005
#
_cell.length_a   1.000
_cell.length_b   1.000
_cell.length_c   1.000
_cell.angle_alpha   90.00
_cell.angle_beta   90.00
_cell.angle_gamma   90.00
#
_symmetry.space_group_name_H-M   'P 1'
#
loop_
_entity.id
_entity.type
_entity.pdbx_description
1 polymer ?
#
loop_
_entity_poly.entity_id
_entity_poly.type
_entity_poly.pdbx_seq_one_letter_code
_entity_poly.pdbx_strand_id
1 'polypeptide(L)'
;VPEANNIFSIVGFPTSTNSMQFVQLASWEDRERSQQEIAGSLMGPMFGGITGVMAFPMNPPSLGQSIVSRPVEFVIQTTGSYEELQALTSQVMMKVWTNPMFAQPDIDLKLNKPELSIDVDREKAASMGVGVETIGRTLETMIAGREITRFKREGEQYNVIVQVADIDRSNPSDLTNVYVRSSNGDMVQLANLVKVTETIAPKE
;
A
#
# COMPACT_ATOMS: atom_id res chain seq x y z
N VAL A 1 -24.03 15.45 -6.56
CA VAL A 1 -25.07 14.86 -7.43
C VAL A 1 -26.38 14.90 -6.69
N PRO A 2 -27.39 15.64 -7.16
CA PRO A 2 -28.66 15.79 -6.46
C PRO A 2 -29.43 14.47 -6.31
N GLU A 3 -29.21 13.52 -7.20
CA GLU A 3 -29.85 12.21 -7.20
C GLU A 3 -29.20 11.19 -6.26
N ALA A 4 -28.14 11.56 -5.53
CA ALA A 4 -27.49 10.65 -4.59
C ALA A 4 -28.23 10.65 -3.24
N ASN A 5 -28.70 9.49 -2.81
CA ASN A 5 -29.35 9.32 -1.52
C ASN A 5 -28.33 8.97 -0.43
N ASN A 6 -27.45 8.01 -0.70
CA ASN A 6 -26.45 7.55 0.24
C ASN A 6 -25.12 7.34 -0.45
N ILE A 7 -24.03 7.50 0.31
CA ILE A 7 -22.67 7.21 -0.13
C ILE A 7 -22.03 6.28 0.90
N PHE A 8 -21.56 5.13 0.45
CA PHE A 8 -20.78 4.20 1.24
C PHE A 8 -19.34 4.18 0.72
N SER A 9 -18.37 4.41 1.59
CA SER A 9 -16.96 4.51 1.23
C SER A 9 -16.14 3.44 1.92
N ILE A 10 -15.30 2.75 1.15
CA ILE A 10 -14.27 1.84 1.64
C ILE A 10 -12.92 2.48 1.34
N VAL A 11 -12.20 2.86 2.39
CA VAL A 11 -10.87 3.46 2.27
C VAL A 11 -9.83 2.36 2.44
N GLY A 12 -8.77 2.40 1.62
CA GLY A 12 -7.72 1.39 1.66
C GLY A 12 -8.07 0.07 0.95
N PHE A 13 -8.99 0.09 -0.01
CA PHE A 13 -9.39 -1.10 -0.77
C PHE A 13 -9.38 -0.82 -2.29
N PRO A 14 -8.87 -1.74 -3.13
CA PRO A 14 -8.20 -3.03 -2.81
C PRO A 14 -6.82 -2.87 -2.20
N THR A 15 -6.23 -1.69 -2.21
CA THR A 15 -4.92 -1.41 -1.63
C THR A 15 -4.96 -0.15 -0.79
N SER A 16 -4.00 0.06 0.12
CA SER A 16 -3.96 1.18 1.08
C SER A 16 -4.06 2.58 0.46
N THR A 17 -3.66 2.72 -0.80
CA THR A 17 -3.71 4.00 -1.54
C THR A 17 -4.98 4.18 -2.37
N ASN A 18 -5.86 3.19 -2.41
CA ASN A 18 -7.11 3.24 -3.15
C ASN A 18 -8.30 3.43 -2.21
N SER A 19 -9.37 3.97 -2.76
CA SER A 19 -10.66 4.06 -2.10
C SER A 19 -11.77 3.75 -3.11
N MET A 20 -12.77 3.03 -2.68
CA MET A 20 -13.94 2.72 -3.48
C MET A 20 -15.17 3.34 -2.82
N GLN A 21 -15.96 4.03 -3.61
CA GLN A 21 -17.20 4.66 -3.15
C GLN A 21 -18.39 4.10 -3.92
N PHE A 22 -19.40 3.68 -3.19
CA PHE A 22 -20.68 3.25 -3.76
C PHE A 22 -21.69 4.36 -3.53
N VAL A 23 -22.20 4.92 -4.61
CA VAL A 23 -23.20 5.97 -4.58
C VAL A 23 -24.56 5.34 -4.89
N GLN A 24 -25.43 5.30 -3.90
CA GLN A 24 -26.81 4.86 -4.09
C GLN A 24 -27.63 6.04 -4.63
N LEU A 25 -28.16 5.86 -5.82
CA LEU A 25 -29.04 6.84 -6.45
C LEU A 25 -30.48 6.69 -5.97
N ALA A 26 -31.27 7.74 -6.11
CA ALA A 26 -32.70 7.72 -5.94
C ALA A 26 -33.37 6.68 -6.87
N SER A 27 -34.58 6.26 -6.53
CA SER A 27 -35.36 5.32 -7.34
C SER A 27 -35.49 5.79 -8.79
N TRP A 28 -35.70 4.87 -9.71
CA TRP A 28 -35.87 5.18 -11.12
C TRP A 28 -37.03 6.15 -11.41
N GLU A 29 -38.06 6.06 -10.59
CA GLU A 29 -39.28 6.88 -10.67
C GLU A 29 -39.06 8.31 -10.17
N ASP A 30 -38.05 8.51 -9.31
CA ASP A 30 -37.76 9.78 -8.64
C ASP A 30 -36.62 10.56 -9.28
N ARG A 31 -36.07 10.09 -10.41
CA ARG A 31 -34.94 10.73 -11.11
C ARG A 31 -35.14 10.77 -12.60
N GLU A 32 -34.71 11.88 -13.21
CA GLU A 32 -34.79 12.07 -14.67
C GLU A 32 -33.58 11.46 -15.39
N ARG A 33 -32.39 11.52 -14.78
CA ARG A 33 -31.13 11.08 -15.42
C ARG A 33 -30.85 9.61 -15.13
N SER A 34 -30.41 8.92 -16.17
CA SER A 34 -29.90 7.55 -16.04
C SER A 34 -28.57 7.51 -15.29
N GLN A 35 -28.18 6.34 -14.76
CA GLN A 35 -26.89 6.11 -14.13
C GLN A 35 -25.73 6.45 -15.06
N GLN A 36 -25.85 6.11 -16.35
CA GLN A 36 -24.85 6.38 -17.37
C GLN A 36 -24.65 7.86 -17.62
N GLU A 37 -25.73 8.63 -17.68
CA GLU A 37 -25.69 10.09 -17.85
C GLU A 37 -25.07 10.78 -16.64
N ILE A 38 -25.41 10.33 -15.43
CA ILE A 38 -24.83 10.83 -14.19
C ILE A 38 -23.32 10.52 -14.16
N ALA A 39 -22.92 9.29 -14.45
CA ALA A 39 -21.51 8.91 -14.50
C ALA A 39 -20.75 9.73 -15.54
N GLY A 40 -21.30 9.89 -16.74
CA GLY A 40 -20.72 10.73 -17.79
C GLY A 40 -20.51 12.18 -17.36
N SER A 41 -21.49 12.77 -16.66
CA SER A 41 -21.40 14.15 -16.17
C SER A 41 -20.36 14.35 -15.07
N LEU A 42 -20.02 13.31 -14.32
CA LEU A 42 -19.03 13.34 -13.25
C LEU A 42 -17.59 13.10 -13.73
N MET A 43 -17.40 12.52 -14.92
CA MET A 43 -16.07 12.12 -15.40
C MET A 43 -15.09 13.30 -15.42
N GLY A 44 -15.46 14.41 -16.02
CA GLY A 44 -14.60 15.60 -16.11
C GLY A 44 -14.28 16.22 -14.74
N PRO A 45 -15.30 16.58 -13.94
CA PRO A 45 -15.09 17.16 -12.61
C PRO A 45 -14.29 16.28 -11.65
N MET A 46 -14.46 14.97 -11.71
CA MET A 46 -13.73 14.06 -10.80
C MET A 46 -12.31 13.80 -11.27
N PHE A 47 -12.07 13.64 -12.56
CA PHE A 47 -10.75 13.32 -13.10
C PHE A 47 -9.75 14.48 -12.96
N GLY A 48 -10.20 15.72 -13.14
CA GLY A 48 -9.33 16.91 -13.12
C GLY A 48 -9.58 17.88 -11.97
N GLY A 49 -10.68 17.71 -11.23
CA GLY A 49 -11.12 18.66 -10.21
C GLY A 49 -10.63 18.37 -8.79
N ILE A 50 -10.07 17.18 -8.53
CA ILE A 50 -9.61 16.78 -7.20
C ILE A 50 -8.08 16.73 -7.19
N THR A 51 -7.46 17.61 -6.42
CA THR A 51 -6.00 17.67 -6.33
C THR A 51 -5.44 16.47 -5.56
N GLY A 52 -4.42 15.81 -6.12
CA GLY A 52 -3.71 14.70 -5.47
C GLY A 52 -4.39 13.35 -5.53
N VAL A 53 -5.55 13.25 -6.20
CA VAL A 53 -6.30 12.00 -6.36
C VAL A 53 -6.81 11.89 -7.80
N MET A 54 -6.69 10.72 -8.39
CA MET A 54 -7.42 10.38 -9.61
C MET A 54 -8.71 9.67 -9.23
N ALA A 55 -9.85 10.29 -9.52
CA ALA A 55 -11.16 9.72 -9.27
C ALA A 55 -11.96 9.67 -10.57
N PHE A 56 -12.69 8.60 -10.78
CA PHE A 56 -13.56 8.41 -11.93
C PHE A 56 -14.76 7.56 -11.58
N PRO A 57 -15.95 7.88 -12.12
CA PRO A 57 -17.14 7.07 -11.91
C PRO A 57 -17.08 5.80 -12.75
N MET A 58 -17.53 4.71 -12.17
CA MET A 58 -17.69 3.42 -12.86
C MET A 58 -19.13 2.94 -12.74
N ASN A 59 -19.69 2.48 -13.83
CA ASN A 59 -20.95 1.76 -13.77
C ASN A 59 -20.70 0.30 -13.41
N PRO A 60 -21.50 -0.31 -12.51
CA PRO A 60 -21.39 -1.73 -12.26
C PRO A 60 -21.51 -2.51 -13.57
N PRO A 61 -20.67 -3.54 -13.79
CA PRO A 61 -20.79 -4.37 -14.97
C PRO A 61 -22.08 -5.20 -14.91
N SER A 62 -22.48 -5.74 -16.05
CA SER A 62 -23.59 -6.70 -16.12
C SER A 62 -23.32 -7.93 -15.26
N LEU A 63 -24.37 -8.64 -14.89
CA LEU A 63 -24.31 -9.83 -14.04
C LEU A 63 -23.23 -10.84 -14.50
N GLY A 64 -22.45 -11.30 -13.55
CA GLY A 64 -21.39 -12.29 -13.77
C GLY A 64 -20.01 -11.75 -14.10
N GLN A 65 -19.84 -10.42 -14.22
CA GLN A 65 -18.53 -9.81 -14.41
C GLN A 65 -17.99 -9.21 -13.11
N SER A 66 -16.69 -9.31 -12.91
CA SER A 66 -16.02 -8.63 -11.79
C SER A 66 -15.96 -7.13 -12.02
N ILE A 67 -16.22 -6.34 -11.00
CA ILE A 67 -16.10 -4.86 -11.03
C ILE A 67 -14.66 -4.42 -11.33
N VAL A 68 -13.69 -5.26 -11.03
CA VAL A 68 -12.25 -4.97 -11.18
C VAL A 68 -11.68 -5.54 -12.48
N SER A 69 -12.40 -6.43 -13.18
CA SER A 69 -11.93 -7.06 -14.41
C SER A 69 -11.87 -6.05 -15.56
N ARG A 70 -10.75 -6.04 -16.27
CA ARG A 70 -10.57 -5.27 -17.51
C ARG A 70 -10.78 -6.19 -18.72
N PRO A 71 -11.39 -5.73 -19.82
CA PRO A 71 -11.62 -6.56 -21.01
C PRO A 71 -10.32 -6.94 -21.74
N VAL A 72 -9.26 -6.19 -21.55
CA VAL A 72 -7.93 -6.47 -22.10
C VAL A 72 -6.93 -6.39 -20.97
N GLU A 73 -6.27 -7.50 -20.69
CA GLU A 73 -5.18 -7.60 -19.71
C GLU A 73 -3.92 -8.02 -20.46
N PHE A 74 -2.84 -7.28 -20.23
CA PHE A 74 -1.56 -7.50 -20.87
C PHE A 74 -0.45 -7.56 -19.82
N VAL A 75 0.30 -8.66 -19.79
CA VAL A 75 1.35 -8.89 -18.80
C VAL A 75 2.71 -8.68 -19.43
N ILE A 76 3.51 -7.78 -18.85
CA ILE A 76 4.91 -7.56 -19.20
C ILE A 76 5.78 -8.17 -18.11
N GLN A 77 6.73 -9.02 -18.50
CA GLN A 77 7.65 -9.67 -17.58
C GLN A 77 9.09 -9.28 -17.93
N THR A 78 9.92 -9.09 -16.92
CA THR A 78 11.35 -8.85 -17.05
C THR A 78 12.11 -9.62 -15.98
N THR A 79 13.39 -9.88 -16.23
CA THR A 79 14.34 -10.39 -15.23
C THR A 79 15.17 -9.27 -14.59
N GLY A 80 14.94 -8.03 -15.02
CA GLY A 80 15.59 -6.82 -14.51
C GLY A 80 14.94 -6.26 -13.25
N SER A 81 15.30 -5.03 -12.89
CA SER A 81 14.76 -4.34 -11.72
C SER A 81 13.34 -3.81 -11.95
N TYR A 82 12.66 -3.43 -10.87
CA TYR A 82 11.34 -2.79 -10.95
C TYR A 82 11.38 -1.42 -11.63
N GLU A 83 12.48 -0.69 -11.51
CA GLU A 83 12.70 0.59 -12.18
C GLU A 83 12.79 0.41 -13.70
N GLU A 84 13.50 -0.63 -14.15
CA GLU A 84 13.58 -0.98 -15.57
C GLU A 84 12.22 -1.40 -16.11
N LEU A 85 11.47 -2.20 -15.34
CA LEU A 85 10.11 -2.58 -15.69
C LEU A 85 9.20 -1.36 -15.79
N GLN A 86 9.29 -0.43 -14.84
CA GLN A 86 8.51 0.82 -14.86
C GLN A 86 8.86 1.68 -16.09
N ALA A 87 10.13 1.79 -16.44
CA ALA A 87 10.54 2.53 -17.62
C ALA A 87 9.97 1.91 -18.91
N LEU A 88 10.02 0.59 -19.02
CA LEU A 88 9.48 -0.15 -20.16
C LEU A 88 7.96 -0.01 -20.26
N THR A 89 7.24 -0.23 -19.15
CA THR A 89 5.78 -0.11 -19.09
C THR A 89 5.31 1.31 -19.39
N SER A 90 6.06 2.33 -18.94
CA SER A 90 5.76 3.72 -19.26
C SER A 90 5.84 4.02 -20.76
N GLN A 91 6.82 3.44 -21.47
CA GLN A 91 6.92 3.59 -22.93
C GLN A 91 5.75 2.92 -23.66
N VAL A 92 5.32 1.75 -23.19
CA VAL A 92 4.13 1.06 -23.73
C VAL A 92 2.89 1.90 -23.50
N MET A 93 2.72 2.43 -22.29
CA MET A 93 1.58 3.26 -21.92
C MET A 93 1.47 4.53 -22.75
N MET A 94 2.58 5.21 -23.03
CA MET A 94 2.54 6.38 -23.92
C MET A 94 1.92 6.05 -25.28
N LYS A 95 2.22 4.87 -25.83
CA LYS A 95 1.63 4.42 -27.11
C LYS A 95 0.16 4.04 -26.97
N VAL A 96 -0.22 3.41 -25.84
CA VAL A 96 -1.60 3.04 -25.57
C VAL A 96 -2.49 4.27 -25.40
N TRP A 97 -2.01 5.28 -24.67
CA TRP A 97 -2.73 6.55 -24.47
C TRP A 97 -3.00 7.33 -25.77
N THR A 98 -2.13 7.17 -26.77
CA THR A 98 -2.33 7.82 -28.08
C THR A 98 -3.34 7.11 -28.97
N ASN A 99 -3.79 5.91 -28.59
CA ASN A 99 -4.73 5.13 -29.37
C ASN A 99 -6.15 5.30 -28.83
N PRO A 100 -7.08 5.89 -29.59
CA PRO A 100 -8.44 6.18 -29.13
C PRO A 100 -9.31 4.93 -28.92
N MET A 101 -8.84 3.74 -29.30
CA MET A 101 -9.54 2.48 -29.05
C MET A 101 -9.47 2.04 -27.58
N PHE A 102 -8.50 2.56 -26.82
CA PHE A 102 -8.33 2.22 -25.42
C PHE A 102 -8.87 3.34 -24.53
N ALA A 103 -9.87 3.02 -23.72
CA ALA A 103 -10.38 3.90 -22.70
C ALA A 103 -9.78 3.53 -21.34
N GLN A 104 -9.20 4.52 -20.65
CA GLN A 104 -8.69 4.36 -19.27
C GLN A 104 -7.68 3.21 -19.08
N PRO A 105 -6.57 3.17 -19.82
CA PRO A 105 -5.52 2.22 -19.56
C PRO A 105 -4.87 2.50 -18.19
N ASP A 106 -4.52 1.45 -17.45
CA ASP A 106 -3.88 1.53 -16.14
C ASP A 106 -2.72 0.52 -16.05
N ILE A 107 -1.79 0.77 -15.15
CA ILE A 107 -0.63 -0.09 -14.85
C ILE A 107 -0.71 -0.50 -13.38
N ASP A 108 -0.51 -1.78 -13.11
CA ASP A 108 -0.48 -2.31 -11.73
C ASP A 108 0.79 -1.87 -11.01
N LEU A 109 1.92 -1.86 -11.70
CA LEU A 109 3.19 -1.46 -11.11
C LEU A 109 3.21 0.03 -10.79
N LYS A 110 3.09 0.34 -9.51
CA LYS A 110 3.18 1.70 -8.97
C LYS A 110 4.29 1.72 -7.92
N LEU A 111 5.43 2.32 -8.25
CA LEU A 111 6.53 2.54 -7.32
C LEU A 111 6.23 3.78 -6.47
N ASN A 112 5.36 3.63 -5.48
CA ASN A 112 4.90 4.74 -4.65
C ASN A 112 4.74 4.39 -3.17
N LYS A 113 5.23 3.21 -2.75
CA LYS A 113 5.22 2.79 -1.35
C LYS A 113 6.55 3.16 -0.71
N PRO A 114 6.61 4.14 0.19
CA PRO A 114 7.81 4.41 0.96
C PRO A 114 8.19 3.18 1.79
N GLU A 115 9.45 2.80 1.73
CA GLU A 115 9.99 1.64 2.43
C GLU A 115 11.34 2.00 3.05
N LEU A 116 11.64 1.41 4.20
CA LEU A 116 12.95 1.49 4.83
C LEU A 116 13.70 0.18 4.57
N SER A 117 14.76 0.27 3.78
CA SER A 117 15.71 -0.83 3.63
C SER A 117 16.73 -0.78 4.76
N ILE A 118 16.89 -1.89 5.46
CA ILE A 118 17.82 -2.02 6.59
C ILE A 118 18.89 -3.04 6.23
N ASP A 119 20.10 -2.53 5.94
CA ASP A 119 21.25 -3.34 5.65
C ASP A 119 22.09 -3.57 6.92
N VAL A 120 22.32 -4.83 7.28
CA VAL A 120 23.10 -5.19 8.47
C VAL A 120 24.59 -5.26 8.11
N ASP A 121 25.41 -4.49 8.81
CA ASP A 121 26.87 -4.63 8.76
C ASP A 121 27.29 -5.88 9.55
N ARG A 122 27.44 -6.99 8.82
CA ARG A 122 27.71 -8.31 9.42
C ARG A 122 29.07 -8.39 10.10
N GLU A 123 30.09 -7.70 9.55
CA GLU A 123 31.43 -7.69 10.11
C GLU A 123 31.45 -6.93 11.44
N LYS A 124 30.82 -5.77 11.47
CA LYS A 124 30.72 -4.96 12.67
C LYS A 124 29.83 -5.63 13.73
N ALA A 125 28.73 -6.25 13.35
CA ALA A 125 27.90 -7.03 14.26
C ALA A 125 28.65 -8.17 14.90
N ALA A 126 29.41 -8.93 14.11
CA ALA A 126 30.26 -10.03 14.59
C ALA A 126 31.35 -9.53 15.56
N SER A 127 32.02 -8.41 15.22
CA SER A 127 33.07 -7.83 16.06
C SER A 127 32.55 -7.35 17.43
N MET A 128 31.28 -6.92 17.47
CA MET A 128 30.61 -6.52 18.71
C MET A 128 29.89 -7.68 19.42
N GLY A 129 30.01 -8.90 18.93
CA GLY A 129 29.38 -10.07 19.49
C GLY A 129 27.87 -10.09 19.37
N VAL A 130 27.30 -9.44 18.34
CA VAL A 130 25.85 -9.39 18.10
C VAL A 130 25.51 -10.27 16.90
N GLY A 131 24.64 -11.26 17.10
CA GLY A 131 24.17 -12.12 16.02
C GLY A 131 23.17 -11.38 15.11
N VAL A 132 23.26 -11.62 13.79
CA VAL A 132 22.33 -11.05 12.81
C VAL A 132 20.88 -11.44 13.09
N GLU A 133 20.66 -12.66 13.57
CA GLU A 133 19.33 -13.12 14.01
C GLU A 133 18.77 -12.27 15.17
N THR A 134 19.63 -11.91 16.13
CA THR A 134 19.24 -11.04 17.27
C THR A 134 18.82 -9.66 16.76
N ILE A 135 19.54 -9.10 15.78
CA ILE A 135 19.21 -7.83 15.15
C ILE A 135 17.83 -7.95 14.48
N GLY A 136 17.62 -8.97 13.65
CA GLY A 136 16.36 -9.18 12.94
C GLY A 136 15.17 -9.34 13.89
N ARG A 137 15.33 -10.17 14.94
CA ARG A 137 14.28 -10.36 15.96
C ARG A 137 13.97 -9.10 16.75
N THR A 138 14.99 -8.29 17.03
CA THR A 138 14.79 -7.01 17.73
C THR A 138 13.99 -6.05 16.86
N LEU A 139 14.36 -5.91 15.58
CA LEU A 139 13.63 -5.09 14.62
C LEU A 139 12.18 -5.56 14.45
N GLU A 140 11.98 -6.87 14.26
CA GLU A 140 10.63 -7.45 14.17
C GLU A 140 9.80 -7.10 15.41
N THR A 141 10.34 -7.34 16.61
CA THR A 141 9.61 -7.11 17.86
C THR A 141 9.33 -5.63 18.10
N MET A 142 10.32 -4.77 17.88
CA MET A 142 10.22 -3.35 18.23
C MET A 142 9.39 -2.56 17.20
N ILE A 143 9.55 -2.85 15.92
CA ILE A 143 8.94 -2.06 14.84
C ILE A 143 7.64 -2.69 14.33
N ALA A 144 7.68 -3.96 13.90
CA ALA A 144 6.52 -4.64 13.32
C ALA A 144 5.50 -5.11 14.36
N GLY A 145 5.98 -5.38 15.58
CA GLY A 145 5.17 -6.02 16.60
C GLY A 145 5.21 -7.55 16.48
N ARG A 146 5.56 -8.23 17.57
CA ARG A 146 5.63 -9.68 17.60
C ARG A 146 4.61 -10.27 18.54
N GLU A 147 3.83 -11.23 18.05
CA GLU A 147 2.98 -12.07 18.88
C GLU A 147 3.87 -13.02 19.72
N ILE A 148 3.88 -12.80 21.04
CA ILE A 148 4.71 -13.60 21.97
C ILE A 148 3.91 -14.76 22.52
N THR A 149 2.64 -14.55 22.87
CA THR A 149 1.79 -15.55 23.51
C THR A 149 0.32 -15.21 23.32
N ARG A 150 -0.54 -16.10 23.78
CA ARG A 150 -1.99 -15.89 23.83
C ARG A 150 -2.50 -16.13 25.23
N PHE A 151 -3.52 -15.38 25.62
CA PHE A 151 -4.24 -15.63 26.86
C PHE A 151 -5.74 -15.79 26.61
N LYS A 152 -6.39 -16.54 27.49
CA LYS A 152 -7.85 -16.73 27.45
C LYS A 152 -8.53 -15.83 28.47
N ARG A 153 -9.56 -15.16 28.04
CA ARG A 153 -10.42 -14.35 28.90
C ARG A 153 -11.89 -14.48 28.41
N GLU A 154 -12.79 -14.78 29.33
CA GLU A 154 -14.24 -14.85 29.07
C GLU A 154 -14.62 -15.77 27.89
N GLY A 155 -13.85 -16.88 27.69
CA GLY A 155 -14.07 -17.83 26.61
C GLY A 155 -13.40 -17.47 25.27
N GLU A 156 -12.92 -16.26 25.13
CA GLU A 156 -12.19 -15.76 23.95
C GLU A 156 -10.68 -15.89 24.12
N GLN A 157 -9.96 -15.94 22.98
CA GLN A 157 -8.51 -16.04 22.96
C GLN A 157 -7.91 -14.78 22.34
N TYR A 158 -7.03 -14.13 23.11
CA TYR A 158 -6.40 -12.85 22.74
C TYR A 158 -4.89 -13.02 22.52
N ASN A 159 -4.38 -12.40 21.46
CA ASN A 159 -2.95 -12.38 21.18
C ASN A 159 -2.26 -11.31 22.05
N VAL A 160 -1.09 -11.63 22.57
CA VAL A 160 -0.22 -10.67 23.24
C VAL A 160 0.87 -10.25 22.26
N ILE A 161 0.78 -9.01 21.80
CA ILE A 161 1.73 -8.41 20.86
C ILE A 161 2.62 -7.43 21.63
N VAL A 162 3.93 -7.57 21.46
CA VAL A 162 4.91 -6.63 22.02
C VAL A 162 5.49 -5.80 20.89
N GLN A 163 5.47 -4.50 21.08
CA GLN A 163 6.01 -3.51 20.12
C GLN A 163 6.38 -2.22 20.88
N VAL A 164 7.18 -1.37 20.25
CA VAL A 164 7.42 -0.01 20.73
C VAL A 164 6.16 0.84 20.52
N ALA A 165 5.92 1.80 21.39
CA ALA A 165 4.80 2.73 21.27
C ALA A 165 4.88 3.52 19.93
N ASP A 166 3.73 3.85 19.36
CA ASP A 166 3.67 4.46 18.03
C ASP A 166 4.44 5.78 17.93
N ILE A 167 4.50 6.55 19.01
CA ILE A 167 5.25 7.81 19.05
C ILE A 167 6.77 7.60 18.90
N ASP A 168 7.28 6.45 19.36
CA ASP A 168 8.72 6.12 19.36
C ASP A 168 9.13 5.28 18.14
N ARG A 169 8.25 5.11 17.15
CA ARG A 169 8.50 4.41 15.89
C ARG A 169 7.97 5.13 14.66
N SER A 170 7.65 6.42 14.80
CA SER A 170 7.06 7.21 13.72
C SER A 170 8.07 7.71 12.69
N ASN A 171 9.35 7.77 13.07
CA ASN A 171 10.42 8.29 12.21
C ASN A 171 11.56 7.27 12.06
N PRO A 172 12.25 7.26 10.91
CA PRO A 172 13.44 6.43 10.71
C PRO A 172 14.53 6.65 11.75
N SER A 173 14.65 7.87 12.30
CA SER A 173 15.58 8.22 13.37
C SER A 173 15.32 7.51 14.70
N ASP A 174 14.11 7.03 14.94
CA ASP A 174 13.75 6.37 16.20
C ASP A 174 14.45 5.02 16.35
N LEU A 175 14.92 4.42 15.24
CA LEU A 175 15.79 3.25 15.25
C LEU A 175 17.11 3.48 16.01
N THR A 176 17.55 4.73 16.14
CA THR A 176 18.75 5.09 16.93
C THR A 176 18.58 4.82 18.42
N ASN A 177 17.35 4.79 18.90
CA ASN A 177 17.03 4.54 20.31
C ASN A 177 16.89 3.05 20.65
N VAL A 178 17.00 2.17 19.65
CA VAL A 178 16.91 0.72 19.83
C VAL A 178 18.28 0.15 20.16
N TYR A 179 18.33 -0.73 21.16
CA TYR A 179 19.54 -1.41 21.60
C TYR A 179 19.36 -2.93 21.48
N VAL A 180 20.44 -3.60 21.13
CA VAL A 180 20.54 -5.06 21.08
C VAL A 180 21.59 -5.53 22.09
N ARG A 181 21.36 -6.70 22.72
CA ARG A 181 22.30 -7.27 23.65
C ARG A 181 23.33 -8.11 22.92
N SER A 182 24.62 -7.86 23.18
CA SER A 182 25.73 -8.66 22.69
C SER A 182 25.85 -9.98 23.47
N SER A 183 26.65 -10.91 22.98
CA SER A 183 26.97 -12.18 23.66
C SER A 183 27.65 -11.97 25.02
N ASN A 184 28.34 -10.84 25.21
CA ASN A 184 29.04 -10.48 26.42
C ASN A 184 28.10 -9.81 27.46
N GLY A 185 26.85 -9.53 27.06
CA GLY A 185 25.86 -8.88 27.92
C GLY A 185 25.76 -7.37 27.75
N ASP A 186 26.64 -6.76 26.97
CA ASP A 186 26.65 -5.31 26.70
C ASP A 186 25.50 -4.89 25.80
N MET A 187 25.00 -3.67 26.00
CA MET A 187 23.97 -3.08 25.16
C MET A 187 24.61 -2.29 24.03
N VAL A 188 24.39 -2.73 22.80
CA VAL A 188 24.90 -2.10 21.57
C VAL A 188 23.75 -1.39 20.87
N GLN A 189 23.96 -0.13 20.53
CA GLN A 189 22.98 0.66 19.79
C GLN A 189 22.81 0.11 18.38
N LEU A 190 21.58 -0.17 17.97
CA LEU A 190 21.25 -0.79 16.69
C LEU A 190 21.74 0.04 15.49
N ALA A 191 21.65 1.35 15.57
CA ALA A 191 22.13 2.27 14.54
C ALA A 191 23.63 2.12 14.21
N ASN A 192 24.41 1.56 15.12
CA ASN A 192 25.82 1.27 14.86
C ASN A 192 26.02 0.00 14.03
N LEU A 193 25.02 -0.86 13.94
CA LEU A 193 25.09 -2.17 13.30
C LEU A 193 24.34 -2.24 11.99
N VAL A 194 23.50 -1.24 11.69
CA VAL A 194 22.65 -1.22 10.50
C VAL A 194 22.79 0.11 9.75
N LYS A 195 22.62 0.04 8.43
CA LYS A 195 22.44 1.19 7.57
C LYS A 195 20.97 1.24 7.15
N VAL A 196 20.31 2.32 7.46
CA VAL A 196 18.92 2.56 7.04
C VAL A 196 18.92 3.43 5.80
N THR A 197 18.22 3.02 4.77
CA THR A 197 18.07 3.75 3.52
C THR A 197 16.58 3.83 3.17
N GLU A 198 16.09 5.03 2.95
CA GLU A 198 14.74 5.22 2.42
C GLU A 198 14.74 4.83 0.95
N THR A 199 13.80 4.00 0.57
CA THR A 199 13.60 3.53 -0.79
C THR A 199 12.12 3.54 -1.14
N ILE A 200 11.82 3.29 -2.40
CA ILE A 200 10.46 3.18 -2.91
C ILE A 200 10.28 1.77 -3.43
N ALA A 201 9.31 1.08 -2.89
CA ALA A 201 8.94 -0.26 -3.32
C ALA A 201 7.70 -0.24 -4.21
N PRO A 202 7.48 -1.30 -5.01
CA PRO A 202 6.19 -1.51 -5.64
C PRO A 202 5.12 -1.66 -4.57
N LYS A 203 3.90 -1.29 -4.94
CA LYS A 203 2.77 -1.26 -4.04
C LYS A 203 2.43 -2.66 -3.49
N GLU A 204 2.55 -3.68 -4.32
CA GLU A 204 2.48 -5.14 -4.05
C GLU A 204 3.15 -5.90 -5.19
#